data_fe4b73e43fe1eed05a53855b851ddc3b
#
_entry.id   fe4b73e43fe1eed05a53855b851ddc3b
#
_cell.length_a   1.000
_cell.length_b   1.000
_cell.length_c   1.000
_cell.angle_alpha   90.00
_cell.angle_beta   90.00
_cell.angle_gamma   90.00
#
_symmetry.space_group_name_H-M   'P 1'
#
loop_
_entity.id
_entity.type
_entity.pdbx_description
1 polymer ?
#
loop_
_entity_poly.entity_id
_entity_poly.type
_entity_poly.pdbx_seq_one_letter_code
_entity_poly.pdbx_strand_id
1 'polypeptide(L)'
;MSKLYYCRQTTEKCKSIRYPSKSHPYKYGTSGCIYTSGCGVCASLMVLHNFGFTGLDTAAWTQKCLLMGARSAEGTDMDTISAYLEKYYGILSKRAKTVEELKKHLKSGGKAIVCVSGGGKQLFSNGGHYIYIGGLDKSGNMIVLDPYWYDGKFTMTANRRKYTKVKNAREVYVQPGALASDISGIWLFANAKGAKTVYAENDVNYRKASPKAPTIKPGTYTTTAVRGIYKGAGAATGRKKVKDLTTDGRRHATSSKSKADAMFRAGTTITVLETKLLSTGNLWARCPSGWLCVWERDGNKKYIK
;
A
#
# COMPACT_ATOMS: atom_id res chain seq x y z
N MET A 1 -26.15 -12.81 9.49
CA MET A 1 -24.69 -12.71 9.26
C MET A 1 -24.24 -11.34 9.77
N SER A 2 -23.14 -11.30 10.54
CA SER A 2 -22.52 -10.03 10.93
C SER A 2 -22.11 -9.25 9.69
N LYS A 3 -22.15 -7.90 9.78
CA LYS A 3 -21.76 -7.00 8.69
C LYS A 3 -20.29 -7.21 8.36
N LEU A 4 -19.96 -7.56 7.10
CA LEU A 4 -18.60 -7.72 6.65
C LEU A 4 -17.85 -6.37 6.66
N TYR A 5 -16.59 -6.39 7.08
CA TYR A 5 -15.70 -5.23 6.92
C TYR A 5 -15.37 -5.04 5.44
N TYR A 6 -15.42 -3.81 4.98
CA TYR A 6 -15.15 -3.44 3.60
C TYR A 6 -14.05 -2.39 3.50
N CYS A 7 -13.02 -2.70 2.71
CA CYS A 7 -11.94 -1.78 2.36
C CYS A 7 -12.05 -1.38 0.89
N ARG A 8 -12.40 -0.11 0.64
CA ARG A 8 -12.52 0.47 -0.70
C ARG A 8 -11.23 1.19 -1.06
N GLN A 9 -10.57 0.79 -2.16
CA GLN A 9 -9.34 1.44 -2.64
C GLN A 9 -9.60 2.79 -3.34
N THR A 10 -10.79 3.01 -3.87
CA THR A 10 -11.17 4.23 -4.63
C THR A 10 -11.62 5.39 -3.75
N THR A 11 -11.12 5.48 -2.52
CA THR A 11 -11.37 6.63 -1.64
C THR A 11 -10.30 7.70 -1.82
N GLU A 12 -10.63 8.96 -1.49
CA GLU A 12 -9.67 10.08 -1.59
C GLU A 12 -8.41 9.82 -0.75
N LYS A 13 -8.59 9.30 0.50
CA LYS A 13 -7.47 8.91 1.38
C LYS A 13 -6.49 7.94 0.69
N CYS A 14 -6.98 7.03 -0.15
CA CYS A 14 -6.14 6.04 -0.83
C CYS A 14 -5.21 6.62 -1.90
N LYS A 15 -5.49 7.84 -2.41
CA LYS A 15 -4.62 8.55 -3.35
C LYS A 15 -3.28 8.96 -2.71
N SER A 16 -3.28 9.22 -1.41
CA SER A 16 -2.08 9.61 -0.66
C SER A 16 -1.31 8.42 -0.07
N ILE A 17 -1.90 7.23 0.01
CA ILE A 17 -1.23 6.04 0.55
C ILE A 17 -0.30 5.46 -0.52
N ARG A 18 1.00 5.57 -0.28
CA ARG A 18 2.05 5.15 -1.20
C ARG A 18 2.16 3.63 -1.26
N TYR A 19 2.12 3.10 -2.49
CA TYR A 19 2.33 1.69 -2.81
C TYR A 19 3.11 1.55 -4.12
N PRO A 20 4.35 2.12 -4.19
CA PRO A 20 5.12 2.19 -5.42
C PRO A 20 5.80 0.87 -5.76
N SER A 21 6.05 0.67 -7.06
CA SER A 21 7.02 -0.29 -7.59
C SER A 21 8.01 0.43 -8.50
N LYS A 22 8.99 -0.32 -9.05
CA LYS A 22 9.96 0.24 -10.00
C LYS A 22 9.26 0.75 -11.27
N SER A 23 8.29 -0.02 -11.80
CA SER A 23 7.51 0.34 -13.00
C SER A 23 6.42 1.37 -12.72
N HIS A 24 5.93 1.47 -11.47
CA HIS A 24 4.89 2.39 -11.06
C HIS A 24 5.35 3.25 -9.87
N PRO A 25 6.20 4.26 -10.09
CA PRO A 25 6.63 5.18 -9.03
C PRO A 25 5.43 5.97 -8.50
N TYR A 26 5.54 6.38 -7.24
CA TYR A 26 4.44 7.10 -6.61
C TYR A 26 4.18 8.47 -7.25
N LYS A 27 2.94 8.66 -7.68
CA LYS A 27 2.36 9.95 -8.05
C LYS A 27 0.94 10.01 -7.48
N TYR A 28 0.62 11.06 -6.72
CA TYR A 28 -0.67 11.21 -6.03
C TYR A 28 -1.86 10.90 -6.94
N GLY A 29 -2.67 9.93 -6.53
CA GLY A 29 -3.91 9.52 -7.20
C GLY A 29 -3.78 8.90 -8.60
N THR A 30 -2.58 8.86 -9.20
CA THR A 30 -2.40 8.46 -10.59
C THR A 30 -1.46 7.27 -10.79
N SER A 31 -0.50 7.04 -9.89
CA SER A 31 0.43 5.92 -9.97
C SER A 31 1.00 5.56 -8.60
N GLY A 32 1.36 4.29 -8.39
CA GLY A 32 2.09 3.82 -7.21
C GLY A 32 1.41 4.18 -5.89
N CYS A 33 0.09 4.18 -5.84
CA CYS A 33 -0.72 4.41 -4.65
C CYS A 33 -1.80 3.33 -4.52
N ILE A 34 -2.42 3.25 -3.33
CA ILE A 34 -3.51 2.28 -3.11
C ILE A 34 -4.68 2.52 -4.06
N TYR A 35 -4.99 3.77 -4.38
CA TYR A 35 -6.06 4.11 -5.31
C TYR A 35 -5.93 3.40 -6.67
N THR A 36 -4.72 3.26 -7.19
CA THR A 36 -4.47 2.68 -8.53
C THR A 36 -4.05 1.20 -8.50
N SER A 37 -3.37 0.75 -7.44
CA SER A 37 -2.72 -0.57 -7.42
C SER A 37 -3.02 -1.38 -6.15
N GLY A 38 -3.99 -0.95 -5.33
CA GLY A 38 -4.21 -1.47 -3.98
C GLY A 38 -5.24 -2.59 -3.84
N CYS A 39 -5.76 -3.17 -4.91
CA CYS A 39 -6.84 -4.17 -4.82
C CYS A 39 -6.45 -5.36 -3.92
N GLY A 40 -5.25 -5.92 -4.08
CA GLY A 40 -4.76 -7.02 -3.25
C GLY A 40 -4.54 -6.63 -1.79
N VAL A 41 -4.05 -5.41 -1.53
CA VAL A 41 -3.90 -4.86 -0.18
C VAL A 41 -5.27 -4.71 0.51
N CYS A 42 -6.24 -4.13 -0.17
CA CYS A 42 -7.59 -3.96 0.38
C CYS A 42 -8.30 -5.32 0.57
N ALA A 43 -8.16 -6.25 -0.38
CA ALA A 43 -8.74 -7.58 -0.26
C ALA A 43 -8.16 -8.37 0.93
N SER A 44 -6.86 -8.32 1.14
CA SER A 44 -6.21 -9.01 2.27
C SER A 44 -6.49 -8.33 3.62
N LEU A 45 -6.65 -7.00 3.65
CA LEU A 45 -7.12 -6.31 4.84
C LEU A 45 -8.55 -6.73 5.20
N MET A 46 -9.42 -6.97 4.22
CA MET A 46 -10.75 -7.53 4.46
C MET A 46 -10.68 -8.94 5.05
N VAL A 47 -9.72 -9.78 4.64
CA VAL A 47 -9.49 -11.10 5.29
C VAL A 47 -9.17 -10.91 6.76
N LEU A 48 -8.19 -10.06 7.11
CA LEU A 48 -7.80 -9.79 8.50
C LEU A 48 -8.99 -9.36 9.35
N HIS A 49 -9.68 -8.31 8.94
CA HIS A 49 -10.79 -7.75 9.72
C HIS A 49 -11.96 -8.73 9.88
N ASN A 50 -12.28 -9.49 8.82
CA ASN A 50 -13.39 -10.45 8.87
C ASN A 50 -13.05 -11.74 9.63
N PHE A 51 -11.78 -11.93 10.01
CA PHE A 51 -11.33 -12.91 11.00
C PHE A 51 -11.10 -12.31 12.39
N GLY A 52 -11.38 -11.01 12.58
CA GLY A 52 -11.36 -10.33 13.89
C GLY A 52 -10.07 -9.60 14.23
N PHE A 53 -9.14 -9.46 13.29
CA PHE A 53 -7.91 -8.67 13.46
C PHE A 53 -8.14 -7.22 12.99
N THR A 54 -8.69 -6.38 13.86
CA THR A 54 -9.21 -5.05 13.50
C THR A 54 -8.25 -3.88 13.77
N GLY A 55 -7.04 -4.15 14.28
CA GLY A 55 -6.08 -3.13 14.72
C GLY A 55 -5.32 -2.40 13.61
N LEU A 56 -5.50 -2.79 12.32
CA LEU A 56 -4.81 -2.19 11.19
C LEU A 56 -5.79 -1.44 10.29
N ASP A 57 -5.42 -0.22 9.92
CA ASP A 57 -6.09 0.50 8.84
C ASP A 57 -5.37 0.24 7.49
N THR A 58 -5.94 0.77 6.40
CA THR A 58 -5.39 0.60 5.06
C THR A 58 -3.94 1.09 4.95
N ALA A 59 -3.59 2.21 5.60
CA ALA A 59 -2.24 2.75 5.53
C ALA A 59 -1.22 1.86 6.27
N ALA A 60 -1.57 1.43 7.50
CA ALA A 60 -0.72 0.54 8.28
C ALA A 60 -0.52 -0.82 7.62
N TRP A 61 -1.59 -1.40 7.05
CA TRP A 61 -1.48 -2.66 6.30
C TRP A 61 -0.67 -2.51 5.02
N THR A 62 -0.83 -1.41 4.29
CA THR A 62 0.01 -1.12 3.10
C THR A 62 1.50 -1.09 3.44
N GLN A 63 1.87 -0.45 4.56
CA GLN A 63 3.26 -0.44 5.03
C GLN A 63 3.79 -1.87 5.27
N LYS A 64 2.97 -2.74 5.89
CA LYS A 64 3.34 -4.15 6.09
C LYS A 64 3.49 -4.88 4.76
N CYS A 65 2.59 -4.67 3.80
CA CYS A 65 2.69 -5.27 2.47
C CYS A 65 3.99 -4.86 1.75
N LEU A 66 4.42 -3.60 1.88
CA LEU A 66 5.70 -3.13 1.34
C LEU A 66 6.89 -3.78 2.06
N LEU A 67 6.86 -3.86 3.40
CA LEU A 67 7.94 -4.43 4.20
C LEU A 67 8.14 -5.93 3.97
N MET A 68 7.06 -6.69 3.78
CA MET A 68 7.14 -8.12 3.47
C MET A 68 7.48 -8.42 2.01
N GLY A 69 7.62 -7.39 1.17
CA GLY A 69 7.94 -7.55 -0.26
C GLY A 69 6.75 -7.97 -1.14
N ALA A 70 5.53 -7.80 -0.66
CA ALA A 70 4.33 -8.20 -1.41
C ALA A 70 3.99 -7.26 -2.59
N ARG A 71 4.69 -6.12 -2.74
CA ARG A 71 4.50 -5.23 -3.90
C ARG A 71 5.27 -5.78 -5.11
N SER A 72 4.56 -6.33 -6.07
CA SER A 72 5.11 -6.74 -7.37
C SER A 72 5.21 -5.57 -8.36
N ALA A 73 5.76 -5.81 -9.55
CA ALA A 73 5.86 -4.77 -10.59
C ALA A 73 4.48 -4.16 -10.90
N GLU A 74 3.47 -5.01 -11.12
CA GLU A 74 2.16 -4.58 -11.63
C GLU A 74 1.06 -4.53 -10.54
N GLY A 75 1.24 -5.19 -9.41
CA GLY A 75 0.20 -5.28 -8.40
C GLY A 75 0.70 -5.77 -7.04
N THR A 76 0.02 -6.78 -6.52
CA THR A 76 0.28 -7.38 -5.22
C THR A 76 0.54 -8.87 -5.39
N ASP A 77 1.62 -9.37 -4.81
CA ASP A 77 1.88 -10.79 -4.66
C ASP A 77 1.04 -11.36 -3.51
N MET A 78 0.00 -12.09 -3.86
CA MET A 78 -0.93 -12.66 -2.88
C MET A 78 -0.36 -13.89 -2.17
N ASP A 79 0.59 -14.60 -2.77
CA ASP A 79 1.23 -15.75 -2.11
C ASP A 79 2.13 -15.25 -0.96
N THR A 80 2.88 -14.17 -1.15
CA THR A 80 3.63 -13.50 -0.08
C THR A 80 2.70 -13.03 1.05
N ILE A 81 1.57 -12.40 0.73
CA ILE A 81 0.59 -11.99 1.75
C ILE A 81 0.01 -13.22 2.47
N SER A 82 -0.34 -14.27 1.75
CA SER A 82 -0.92 -15.49 2.33
C SER A 82 0.02 -16.15 3.33
N ALA A 83 1.29 -16.30 2.98
CA ALA A 83 2.32 -16.82 3.87
C ALA A 83 2.50 -15.94 5.13
N TYR A 84 2.43 -14.62 4.96
CA TYR A 84 2.50 -13.68 6.08
C TYR A 84 1.28 -13.80 7.02
N LEU A 85 0.07 -13.90 6.46
CA LEU A 85 -1.16 -14.07 7.24
C LEU A 85 -1.13 -15.39 8.04
N GLU A 86 -0.61 -16.46 7.45
CA GLU A 86 -0.46 -17.74 8.12
C GLU A 86 0.54 -17.65 9.26
N LYS A 87 1.73 -17.11 8.99
CA LYS A 87 2.83 -17.02 9.96
C LYS A 87 2.51 -16.13 11.16
N TYR A 88 1.90 -14.96 10.94
CA TYR A 88 1.75 -13.93 11.98
C TYR A 88 0.33 -13.78 12.55
N TYR A 89 -0.67 -14.29 11.84
CA TYR A 89 -2.08 -14.19 12.26
C TYR A 89 -2.76 -15.54 12.42
N GLY A 90 -2.08 -16.64 12.09
CA GLY A 90 -2.67 -17.98 12.13
C GLY A 90 -3.87 -18.14 11.21
N ILE A 91 -3.95 -17.32 10.16
CA ILE A 91 -4.97 -17.44 9.13
C ILE A 91 -4.44 -18.41 8.09
N LEU A 92 -4.86 -19.68 8.19
CA LEU A 92 -4.46 -20.72 7.26
C LEU A 92 -4.83 -20.34 5.84
N SER A 93 -3.91 -20.54 4.90
CA SER A 93 -4.13 -20.24 3.49
C SER A 93 -3.90 -21.46 2.60
N LYS A 94 -4.68 -21.55 1.53
CA LYS A 94 -4.55 -22.61 0.53
C LYS A 94 -4.93 -22.09 -0.86
N ARG A 95 -4.18 -22.47 -1.88
CA ARG A 95 -4.58 -22.28 -3.28
C ARG A 95 -5.67 -23.27 -3.66
N ALA A 96 -6.70 -22.81 -4.35
CA ALA A 96 -7.69 -23.67 -4.99
C ALA A 96 -7.55 -23.60 -6.51
N LYS A 97 -7.93 -24.68 -7.16
CA LYS A 97 -7.88 -24.80 -8.63
C LYS A 97 -9.25 -24.64 -9.29
N THR A 98 -10.32 -24.89 -8.55
CA THR A 98 -11.68 -24.91 -9.08
C THR A 98 -12.65 -24.05 -8.29
N VAL A 99 -13.72 -23.62 -8.95
CA VAL A 99 -14.83 -22.90 -8.30
C VAL A 99 -15.59 -23.81 -7.33
N GLU A 100 -15.60 -25.11 -7.54
CA GLU A 100 -16.25 -26.06 -6.61
C GLU A 100 -15.47 -26.16 -5.29
N GLU A 101 -14.14 -26.16 -5.32
CA GLU A 101 -13.32 -26.07 -4.10
C GLU A 101 -13.60 -24.75 -3.36
N LEU A 102 -13.68 -23.64 -4.10
CA LEU A 102 -14.04 -22.34 -3.54
C LEU A 102 -15.41 -22.37 -2.86
N LYS A 103 -16.45 -22.90 -3.55
CA LYS A 103 -17.81 -23.03 -2.98
C LYS A 103 -17.82 -23.88 -1.72
N LYS A 104 -17.16 -25.05 -1.73
CA LYS A 104 -17.06 -25.94 -0.58
C LYS A 104 -16.43 -25.21 0.60
N HIS A 105 -15.34 -24.47 0.38
CA HIS A 105 -14.66 -23.71 1.41
C HIS A 105 -15.53 -22.56 1.98
N LEU A 106 -16.25 -21.84 1.13
CA LEU A 106 -17.15 -20.77 1.57
C LEU A 106 -18.35 -21.32 2.37
N LYS A 107 -18.88 -22.53 2.01
CA LYS A 107 -19.92 -23.21 2.76
C LYS A 107 -19.46 -23.58 4.18
N SER A 108 -18.19 -23.92 4.38
CA SER A 108 -17.62 -24.19 5.71
C SER A 108 -17.30 -22.93 6.54
N GLY A 109 -17.68 -21.74 6.07
CA GLY A 109 -17.46 -20.47 6.78
C GLY A 109 -16.13 -19.79 6.47
N GLY A 110 -15.30 -20.35 5.58
CA GLY A 110 -14.07 -19.76 5.11
C GLY A 110 -14.30 -18.47 4.31
N LYS A 111 -13.20 -17.79 3.99
CA LYS A 111 -13.15 -16.58 3.16
C LYS A 111 -12.23 -16.83 1.98
N ALA A 112 -12.33 -16.00 0.95
CA ALA A 112 -11.45 -16.13 -0.19
C ALA A 112 -11.04 -14.78 -0.78
N ILE A 113 -9.90 -14.76 -1.42
CA ILE A 113 -9.51 -13.74 -2.39
C ILE A 113 -9.41 -14.42 -3.75
N VAL A 114 -10.00 -13.78 -4.74
CA VAL A 114 -9.97 -14.26 -6.12
C VAL A 114 -9.31 -13.20 -6.98
N CYS A 115 -8.33 -13.61 -7.79
CA CYS A 115 -7.84 -12.78 -8.87
C CYS A 115 -8.73 -13.04 -10.10
N VAL A 116 -9.28 -11.98 -10.66
CA VAL A 116 -9.99 -12.00 -11.95
C VAL A 116 -9.10 -11.37 -13.00
N SER A 117 -9.13 -11.93 -14.21
CA SER A 117 -8.43 -11.40 -15.37
C SER A 117 -9.38 -10.66 -16.31
N GLY A 118 -8.86 -10.09 -17.37
CA GLY A 118 -9.66 -9.46 -18.42
C GLY A 118 -10.39 -10.43 -19.37
N GLY A 119 -10.30 -11.75 -19.14
CA GLY A 119 -11.01 -12.78 -19.91
C GLY A 119 -12.49 -12.92 -19.50
N GLY A 120 -13.18 -13.84 -20.12
CA GLY A 120 -14.54 -14.22 -19.75
C GLY A 120 -15.58 -13.10 -19.85
N LYS A 121 -16.36 -12.93 -18.79
CA LYS A 121 -17.48 -11.96 -18.74
C LYS A 121 -17.09 -10.58 -18.25
N GLN A 122 -15.88 -10.42 -17.71
CA GLN A 122 -15.34 -9.16 -17.19
C GLN A 122 -16.25 -8.50 -16.12
N LEU A 123 -16.77 -9.33 -15.20
CA LEU A 123 -17.75 -8.87 -14.22
C LEU A 123 -17.20 -7.82 -13.26
N PHE A 124 -15.94 -7.95 -12.85
CA PHE A 124 -15.28 -7.04 -11.89
C PHE A 124 -14.18 -6.18 -12.51
N SER A 125 -13.50 -6.68 -13.55
CA SER A 125 -12.43 -5.97 -14.22
C SER A 125 -12.26 -6.48 -15.66
N ASN A 126 -11.66 -5.66 -16.50
CA ASN A 126 -11.17 -6.03 -17.83
C ASN A 126 -9.64 -6.32 -17.83
N GLY A 127 -9.02 -6.35 -16.67
CA GLY A 127 -7.62 -6.69 -16.43
C GLY A 127 -7.45 -7.40 -15.09
N GLY A 128 -6.21 -7.61 -14.66
CA GLY A 128 -5.90 -8.25 -13.38
C GLY A 128 -6.48 -7.48 -12.21
N HIS A 129 -7.28 -8.13 -11.35
CA HIS A 129 -7.90 -7.47 -10.20
C HIS A 129 -8.21 -8.48 -9.08
N TYR A 130 -7.93 -8.10 -7.84
CA TYR A 130 -8.27 -8.90 -6.66
C TYR A 130 -9.60 -8.45 -6.08
N ILE A 131 -10.49 -9.43 -5.84
CA ILE A 131 -11.76 -9.26 -5.13
C ILE A 131 -11.79 -10.16 -3.90
N TYR A 132 -12.49 -9.72 -2.86
CA TYR A 132 -12.71 -10.50 -1.64
C TYR A 132 -14.08 -11.19 -1.69
N ILE A 133 -14.15 -12.46 -1.28
CA ILE A 133 -15.40 -13.22 -1.17
C ILE A 133 -15.63 -13.59 0.29
N GLY A 134 -16.67 -12.99 0.87
CA GLY A 134 -16.99 -13.10 2.30
C GLY A 134 -17.83 -14.33 2.67
N GLY A 135 -18.39 -15.05 1.69
CA GLY A 135 -19.25 -16.21 1.91
C GLY A 135 -20.24 -16.42 0.77
N LEU A 136 -21.26 -17.24 1.04
CA LEU A 136 -22.39 -17.47 0.16
C LEU A 136 -23.69 -16.93 0.80
N ASP A 137 -24.62 -16.45 -0.03
CA ASP A 137 -25.97 -16.16 0.41
C ASP A 137 -26.81 -17.45 0.51
N LYS A 138 -28.09 -17.32 0.92
CA LYS A 138 -29.01 -18.46 1.04
C LYS A 138 -29.30 -19.17 -0.30
N SER A 139 -29.13 -18.47 -1.41
CA SER A 139 -29.32 -18.99 -2.77
C SER A 139 -28.03 -19.57 -3.38
N GLY A 140 -26.93 -19.56 -2.63
CA GLY A 140 -25.60 -20.04 -3.09
C GLY A 140 -24.83 -19.06 -3.93
N ASN A 141 -25.23 -17.80 -4.03
CA ASN A 141 -24.45 -16.75 -4.70
C ASN A 141 -23.28 -16.33 -3.82
N MET A 142 -22.15 -16.04 -4.45
CA MET A 142 -20.98 -15.48 -3.78
C MET A 142 -21.24 -14.03 -3.35
N ILE A 143 -20.95 -13.71 -2.10
CA ILE A 143 -20.99 -12.34 -1.54
C ILE A 143 -19.63 -11.73 -1.75
N VAL A 144 -19.51 -10.88 -2.75
CA VAL A 144 -18.27 -10.24 -3.18
C VAL A 144 -18.18 -8.82 -2.65
N LEU A 145 -17.04 -8.47 -2.08
CA LEU A 145 -16.65 -7.10 -1.77
C LEU A 145 -15.52 -6.71 -2.72
N ASP A 146 -15.82 -5.73 -3.57
CA ASP A 146 -14.91 -5.27 -4.62
C ASP A 146 -14.13 -4.04 -4.16
N PRO A 147 -12.79 -4.12 -3.98
CA PRO A 147 -11.99 -2.96 -3.59
C PRO A 147 -12.10 -1.79 -4.58
N TYR A 148 -12.19 -2.07 -5.87
CA TYR A 148 -12.28 -1.05 -6.92
C TYR A 148 -13.74 -0.72 -7.26
N TRP A 149 -14.47 -0.26 -6.25
CA TRP A 149 -15.86 0.17 -6.40
C TRP A 149 -15.95 1.60 -6.88
N TYR A 150 -16.86 1.86 -7.82
CA TYR A 150 -17.36 3.19 -8.18
C TYR A 150 -18.82 3.07 -8.58
N ASP A 151 -19.56 4.18 -8.48
CA ASP A 151 -20.99 4.20 -8.76
C ASP A 151 -21.27 3.87 -10.23
N GLY A 152 -22.29 3.07 -10.47
CA GLY A 152 -22.62 2.60 -11.81
C GLY A 152 -21.76 1.45 -12.36
N LYS A 153 -20.68 1.02 -11.68
CA LYS A 153 -19.78 -0.03 -12.17
C LYS A 153 -20.51 -1.27 -12.69
N PHE A 154 -21.50 -1.75 -11.93
CA PHE A 154 -22.18 -3.01 -12.23
C PHE A 154 -23.37 -2.87 -13.19
N THR A 155 -23.65 -1.65 -13.67
CA THR A 155 -24.63 -1.38 -14.72
C THR A 155 -24.04 -1.02 -16.08
N MET A 156 -22.69 -0.91 -16.16
CA MET A 156 -21.99 -0.44 -17.38
C MET A 156 -22.06 -1.40 -18.54
N THR A 157 -22.06 -2.73 -18.31
CA THR A 157 -22.07 -3.74 -19.38
C THR A 157 -23.26 -4.67 -19.25
N ALA A 158 -23.65 -5.31 -20.37
CA ALA A 158 -24.73 -6.30 -20.39
C ALA A 158 -24.42 -7.48 -19.45
N ASN A 159 -23.17 -7.99 -19.45
CA ASN A 159 -22.75 -9.06 -18.57
C ASN A 159 -22.85 -8.70 -17.09
N ARG A 160 -22.39 -7.52 -16.71
CA ARG A 160 -22.50 -7.04 -15.32
C ARG A 160 -23.97 -6.94 -14.89
N ARG A 161 -24.83 -6.33 -15.69
CA ARG A 161 -26.27 -6.26 -15.40
C ARG A 161 -26.92 -7.64 -15.28
N LYS A 162 -26.53 -8.59 -16.14
CA LYS A 162 -27.13 -9.92 -16.18
C LYS A 162 -26.67 -10.81 -15.02
N TYR A 163 -25.37 -10.78 -14.66
CA TYR A 163 -24.76 -11.77 -13.77
C TYR A 163 -24.41 -11.26 -12.39
N THR A 164 -24.56 -9.94 -12.12
CA THR A 164 -24.32 -9.39 -10.80
C THR A 164 -25.57 -8.73 -10.23
N LYS A 165 -25.75 -8.84 -8.91
CA LYS A 165 -26.81 -8.14 -8.17
C LYS A 165 -26.18 -7.33 -7.07
N VAL A 166 -26.19 -6.02 -7.21
CA VAL A 166 -25.76 -5.09 -6.16
C VAL A 166 -26.82 -5.06 -5.08
N LYS A 167 -26.46 -5.41 -3.84
CA LYS A 167 -27.36 -5.36 -2.70
C LYS A 167 -27.27 -4.01 -1.97
N ASN A 168 -26.08 -3.46 -1.89
CA ASN A 168 -25.77 -2.17 -1.29
C ASN A 168 -24.43 -1.67 -1.84
N ALA A 169 -23.96 -0.48 -1.42
CA ALA A 169 -22.69 0.11 -1.88
C ALA A 169 -21.41 -0.70 -1.49
N ARG A 170 -21.54 -1.96 -1.11
CA ARG A 170 -20.44 -2.82 -0.67
C ARG A 170 -20.51 -4.24 -1.23
N GLU A 171 -21.71 -4.80 -1.27
CA GLU A 171 -21.92 -6.23 -1.55
C GLU A 171 -22.50 -6.43 -2.94
N VAL A 172 -21.78 -7.20 -3.72
CA VAL A 172 -22.20 -7.67 -5.05
C VAL A 172 -22.40 -9.17 -5.00
N TYR A 173 -23.56 -9.63 -5.38
CA TYR A 173 -23.89 -11.03 -5.43
C TYR A 173 -23.69 -11.55 -6.85
N VAL A 174 -22.99 -12.68 -6.98
CA VAL A 174 -22.69 -13.29 -8.25
C VAL A 174 -22.82 -14.82 -8.17
N GLN A 175 -23.41 -15.44 -9.18
CA GLN A 175 -23.44 -16.90 -9.28
C GLN A 175 -22.04 -17.45 -9.51
N PRO A 176 -21.62 -18.51 -8.80
CA PRO A 176 -20.29 -19.08 -8.94
C PRO A 176 -19.91 -19.43 -10.39
N GLY A 177 -20.83 -20.06 -11.14
CA GLY A 177 -20.60 -20.39 -12.55
C GLY A 177 -20.45 -19.19 -13.48
N ALA A 178 -21.06 -18.05 -13.14
CA ALA A 178 -20.89 -16.83 -13.92
C ALA A 178 -19.51 -16.18 -13.70
N LEU A 179 -18.94 -16.31 -12.50
CA LEU A 179 -17.61 -15.79 -12.17
C LEU A 179 -16.49 -16.69 -12.70
N ALA A 180 -16.73 -17.98 -12.88
CA ALA A 180 -15.71 -18.99 -13.20
C ALA A 180 -14.82 -18.62 -14.38
N SER A 181 -15.40 -18.06 -15.46
CA SER A 181 -14.66 -17.68 -16.66
C SER A 181 -13.73 -16.45 -16.48
N ASP A 182 -13.90 -15.69 -15.41
CA ASP A 182 -13.10 -14.50 -15.13
C ASP A 182 -11.92 -14.80 -14.18
N ILE A 183 -11.92 -15.99 -13.54
CA ILE A 183 -10.97 -16.34 -12.48
C ILE A 183 -9.61 -16.75 -13.07
N SER A 184 -8.54 -16.14 -12.58
CA SER A 184 -7.14 -16.50 -12.85
C SER A 184 -6.39 -17.03 -11.63
N GLY A 185 -6.94 -16.86 -10.42
CA GLY A 185 -6.33 -17.39 -9.20
C GLY A 185 -7.29 -17.36 -8.01
N ILE A 186 -7.18 -18.35 -7.12
CA ILE A 186 -8.03 -18.48 -5.92
C ILE A 186 -7.17 -18.74 -4.72
N TRP A 187 -7.31 -17.92 -3.66
CA TRP A 187 -6.73 -18.09 -2.34
C TRP A 187 -7.83 -18.25 -1.31
N LEU A 188 -7.83 -19.37 -0.64
CA LEU A 188 -8.79 -19.73 0.42
C LEU A 188 -8.18 -19.40 1.77
N PHE A 189 -8.98 -18.82 2.68
CA PHE A 189 -8.54 -18.45 4.01
C PHE A 189 -9.48 -19.03 5.07
N ALA A 190 -8.89 -19.62 6.12
CA ALA A 190 -9.61 -20.13 7.28
C ALA A 190 -8.88 -19.72 8.56
N ASN A 191 -9.64 -19.43 9.63
CA ASN A 191 -9.04 -19.14 10.91
C ASN A 191 -8.65 -20.44 11.63
N ALA A 192 -7.41 -20.58 12.05
CA ALA A 192 -7.00 -21.68 12.93
C ALA A 192 -7.61 -21.48 14.32
N LYS A 193 -8.12 -22.55 14.92
CA LYS A 193 -8.65 -22.51 16.29
C LYS A 193 -7.57 -22.01 17.25
N GLY A 194 -7.84 -20.95 18.02
CA GLY A 194 -6.93 -20.41 19.02
C GLY A 194 -5.85 -19.44 18.51
N ALA A 195 -5.79 -19.15 17.22
CA ALA A 195 -4.74 -18.31 16.63
C ALA A 195 -4.82 -16.81 16.97
N LYS A 196 -5.95 -16.34 17.51
CA LYS A 196 -6.19 -14.89 17.72
C LYS A 196 -5.19 -14.20 18.66
N THR A 197 -4.54 -14.91 19.58
CA THR A 197 -3.73 -14.30 20.63
C THR A 197 -2.23 -14.37 20.37
N VAL A 198 -1.74 -15.47 19.87
CA VAL A 198 -0.28 -15.73 19.81
C VAL A 198 0.40 -14.99 18.66
N TYR A 199 -0.28 -14.84 17.53
CA TYR A 199 0.34 -14.27 16.33
C TYR A 199 0.19 -12.75 16.20
N ALA A 200 -0.87 -12.16 16.77
CA ALA A 200 -1.03 -10.71 16.83
C ALA A 200 0.03 -10.02 17.71
N GLU A 201 0.51 -10.70 18.77
CA GLU A 201 1.59 -10.20 19.63
C GLU A 201 2.94 -10.21 18.91
N ASN A 202 3.21 -11.21 18.09
CA ASN A 202 4.44 -11.28 17.28
C ASN A 202 4.46 -10.24 16.15
N ASP A 203 3.31 -9.76 15.69
CA ASP A 203 3.21 -8.68 14.71
C ASP A 203 3.59 -7.30 15.31
N VAL A 204 3.53 -7.14 16.63
CA VAL A 204 4.02 -5.95 17.34
C VAL A 204 5.53 -5.76 17.14
N ASN A 205 6.29 -6.82 16.96
CA ASN A 205 7.71 -6.74 16.65
C ASN A 205 8.00 -6.18 15.25
N TYR A 206 7.06 -6.30 14.30
CA TYR A 206 7.14 -5.65 12.99
C TYR A 206 6.93 -4.13 13.08
N ARG A 207 6.19 -3.63 14.06
CA ARG A 207 6.10 -2.18 14.36
C ARG A 207 7.42 -1.60 14.89
N LYS A 208 8.26 -2.43 15.55
CA LYS A 208 9.60 -2.02 16.03
C LYS A 208 10.62 -1.87 14.90
N ALA A 209 10.35 -2.43 13.72
CA ALA A 209 11.25 -2.37 12.58
C ALA A 209 11.08 -1.12 11.68
N SER A 210 10.20 -0.19 12.02
CA SER A 210 10.29 1.15 11.41
C SER A 210 11.62 1.76 11.85
N PRO A 211 12.55 2.03 10.93
CA PRO A 211 13.86 2.53 11.30
C PRO A 211 13.68 3.79 12.15
N LYS A 212 14.26 3.78 13.34
CA LYS A 212 14.25 4.95 14.22
C LYS A 212 15.17 5.99 13.60
N ALA A 213 14.67 7.21 13.46
CA ALA A 213 15.49 8.30 12.95
C ALA A 213 16.80 8.40 13.77
N PRO A 214 17.96 8.47 13.10
CA PRO A 214 19.23 8.63 13.80
C PRO A 214 19.24 9.96 14.54
N THR A 215 19.86 9.99 15.72
CA THR A 215 20.16 11.23 16.40
C THR A 215 21.30 11.95 15.69
N ILE A 216 21.03 13.12 15.11
CA ILE A 216 22.05 13.97 14.47
C ILE A 216 22.12 15.25 15.30
N LYS A 217 23.27 15.47 15.91
CA LYS A 217 23.55 16.67 16.72
C LYS A 217 23.99 17.84 15.81
N PRO A 218 23.88 19.10 16.27
CA PRO A 218 24.56 20.20 15.59
C PRO A 218 26.06 19.89 15.42
N GLY A 219 26.62 20.24 14.27
CA GLY A 219 28.01 19.93 13.96
C GLY A 219 28.26 19.87 12.44
N THR A 220 29.48 19.48 12.07
CA THR A 220 29.92 19.41 10.70
C THR A 220 29.74 17.99 10.14
N TYR A 221 29.17 17.89 8.95
CA TYR A 221 28.87 16.63 8.26
C TYR A 221 29.16 16.77 6.76
N THR A 222 29.39 15.64 6.09
CA THR A 222 29.57 15.58 4.64
C THR A 222 28.38 14.88 3.99
N THR A 223 27.80 15.47 2.94
CA THR A 223 26.70 14.86 2.19
C THR A 223 27.19 13.64 1.39
N THR A 224 26.46 12.52 1.46
CA THR A 224 26.81 11.29 0.73
C THR A 224 26.10 11.16 -0.62
N ALA A 225 25.18 12.08 -0.91
CA ALA A 225 24.44 12.13 -2.18
C ALA A 225 24.04 13.58 -2.50
N VAL A 226 23.64 13.83 -3.72
CA VAL A 226 23.06 15.14 -4.14
C VAL A 226 21.80 15.41 -3.31
N ARG A 227 21.72 16.59 -2.68
CA ARG A 227 20.59 16.98 -1.83
C ARG A 227 20.01 18.33 -2.22
N GLY A 228 18.68 18.37 -2.40
CA GLY A 228 17.96 19.63 -2.61
C GLY A 228 17.92 20.48 -1.35
N ILE A 229 18.02 21.80 -1.51
CA ILE A 229 17.92 22.79 -0.44
C ILE A 229 16.56 23.47 -0.48
N TYR A 230 15.89 23.52 0.66
CA TYR A 230 14.51 23.95 0.79
C TYR A 230 14.38 25.15 1.76
N LYS A 231 13.26 25.87 1.65
CA LYS A 231 12.97 27.03 2.48
C LYS A 231 12.68 26.65 3.94
N GLY A 232 12.15 25.43 4.14
CA GLY A 232 11.83 24.87 5.45
C GLY A 232 12.01 23.34 5.46
N ALA A 233 11.81 22.71 6.61
CA ALA A 233 11.82 21.26 6.73
C ALA A 233 10.63 20.66 5.95
N GLY A 234 10.91 19.82 4.97
CA GLY A 234 9.91 19.16 4.13
C GLY A 234 9.90 19.68 2.68
N ALA A 235 9.68 18.77 1.74
CA ALA A 235 9.67 19.10 0.31
C ALA A 235 8.54 20.10 -0.07
N ALA A 236 7.42 20.06 0.66
CA ALA A 236 6.27 20.96 0.46
C ALA A 236 6.60 22.45 0.75
N THR A 237 7.68 22.74 1.49
CA THR A 237 8.08 24.13 1.78
C THR A 237 8.67 24.87 0.57
N GLY A 238 8.87 24.15 -0.52
CA GLY A 238 9.43 24.66 -1.75
C GLY A 238 10.96 24.71 -1.77
N ARG A 239 11.54 24.36 -2.92
CA ARG A 239 12.99 24.36 -3.12
C ARG A 239 13.51 25.79 -3.27
N LYS A 240 14.66 26.09 -2.66
CA LYS A 240 15.36 27.34 -2.89
C LYS A 240 15.96 27.40 -4.28
N LYS A 241 16.28 28.59 -4.76
CA LYS A 241 17.08 28.80 -5.98
C LYS A 241 18.55 29.02 -5.59
N VAL A 242 19.46 28.79 -6.54
CA VAL A 242 20.92 28.97 -6.29
C VAL A 242 21.23 30.36 -5.76
N LYS A 243 20.57 31.40 -6.27
CA LYS A 243 20.74 32.79 -5.77
C LYS A 243 20.40 32.96 -4.28
N ASP A 244 19.55 32.11 -3.71
CA ASP A 244 19.07 32.20 -2.33
C ASP A 244 19.99 31.46 -1.35
N LEU A 245 21.05 30.82 -1.82
CA LEU A 245 22.06 30.17 -1.00
C LEU A 245 23.07 31.20 -0.46
N THR A 246 23.74 30.86 0.62
CA THR A 246 24.93 31.59 1.08
C THR A 246 26.02 31.60 0.00
N THR A 247 26.98 32.50 0.09
CA THR A 247 28.11 32.57 -0.85
C THR A 247 28.86 31.24 -0.90
N ASP A 248 29.13 30.64 0.25
CA ASP A 248 29.75 29.33 0.32
C ASP A 248 28.84 28.25 -0.26
N GLY A 249 27.54 28.24 0.09
CA GLY A 249 26.57 27.30 -0.47
C GLY A 249 26.47 27.32 -1.99
N ARG A 250 26.63 28.48 -2.62
CA ARG A 250 26.66 28.60 -4.09
C ARG A 250 27.84 27.86 -4.73
N ARG A 251 29.02 27.85 -4.09
CA ARG A 251 30.21 27.11 -4.56
C ARG A 251 29.98 25.59 -4.60
N HIS A 252 29.13 25.07 -3.72
CA HIS A 252 28.81 23.65 -3.60
C HIS A 252 27.55 23.22 -4.37
N ALA A 253 26.85 24.16 -5.01
CA ALA A 253 25.66 23.88 -5.78
C ALA A 253 25.98 23.07 -7.07
N THR A 254 25.05 22.19 -7.49
CA THR A 254 25.19 21.41 -8.72
C THR A 254 25.10 22.27 -9.99
N SER A 255 24.56 23.49 -9.89
CA SER A 255 24.42 24.45 -10.99
C SER A 255 24.93 25.82 -10.55
N SER A 256 25.54 26.54 -11.47
CA SER A 256 25.95 27.96 -11.30
C SER A 256 24.85 28.95 -11.70
N LYS A 257 23.78 28.48 -12.38
CA LYS A 257 22.69 29.35 -12.85
C LYS A 257 21.86 29.84 -11.66
N SER A 258 21.77 31.16 -11.47
CA SER A 258 21.12 31.79 -10.29
C SER A 258 19.66 31.37 -10.06
N LYS A 259 18.90 31.16 -11.14
CA LYS A 259 17.49 30.75 -11.13
C LYS A 259 17.28 29.23 -11.05
N ALA A 260 18.35 28.42 -11.15
CA ALA A 260 18.25 26.96 -11.03
C ALA A 260 17.85 26.54 -9.60
N ASP A 261 17.26 25.35 -9.48
CA ASP A 261 16.97 24.76 -8.19
C ASP A 261 18.25 24.49 -7.41
N ALA A 262 18.25 24.90 -6.14
CA ALA A 262 19.38 24.72 -5.25
C ALA A 262 19.54 23.26 -4.83
N MET A 263 20.65 22.66 -5.20
CA MET A 263 21.04 21.30 -4.81
C MET A 263 22.53 21.28 -4.50
N PHE A 264 22.92 20.67 -3.38
CA PHE A 264 24.32 20.41 -3.06
C PHE A 264 24.83 19.13 -3.75
N ARG A 265 26.08 19.14 -4.17
CA ARG A 265 26.77 17.94 -4.67
C ARG A 265 26.98 16.94 -3.53
N ALA A 266 27.12 15.67 -3.88
CA ALA A 266 27.68 14.68 -2.96
C ALA A 266 29.10 15.12 -2.57
N GLY A 267 29.50 14.84 -1.32
CA GLY A 267 30.79 15.30 -0.79
C GLY A 267 30.81 16.73 -0.27
N THR A 268 29.67 17.45 -0.30
CA THR A 268 29.61 18.81 0.27
C THR A 268 29.64 18.76 1.80
N THR A 269 30.57 19.48 2.39
CA THR A 269 30.63 19.71 3.84
C THR A 269 29.58 20.73 4.24
N ILE A 270 28.76 20.41 5.24
CA ILE A 270 27.68 21.27 5.76
C ILE A 270 27.77 21.38 7.28
N THR A 271 27.41 22.54 7.82
CA THR A 271 27.21 22.72 9.26
C THR A 271 25.72 22.53 9.57
N VAL A 272 25.39 21.46 10.27
CA VAL A 272 24.04 21.23 10.80
C VAL A 272 23.82 22.09 12.03
N LEU A 273 22.83 22.95 12.01
CA LEU A 273 22.45 23.85 13.09
C LEU A 273 21.36 23.24 13.99
N GLU A 274 20.41 22.58 13.37
CA GLU A 274 19.31 21.88 14.04
C GLU A 274 18.73 20.78 13.15
N THR A 275 17.94 19.90 13.76
CA THR A 275 17.22 18.84 13.02
C THR A 275 15.75 18.86 13.35
N LYS A 276 14.91 18.42 12.39
CA LYS A 276 13.46 18.27 12.56
C LYS A 276 12.98 16.96 11.96
N LEU A 277 12.40 16.10 12.80
CA LEU A 277 11.71 14.90 12.36
C LEU A 277 10.28 15.28 11.95
N LEU A 278 9.89 14.96 10.73
CA LEU A 278 8.54 15.22 10.24
C LEU A 278 7.59 14.04 10.52
N SER A 279 6.29 14.28 10.46
CA SER A 279 5.25 13.24 10.56
C SER A 279 5.37 12.17 9.48
N THR A 280 5.99 12.47 8.34
CA THR A 280 6.38 11.51 7.29
C THR A 280 7.45 10.54 7.75
N GLY A 281 8.09 10.79 8.88
CA GLY A 281 9.19 10.00 9.43
C GLY A 281 10.57 10.39 8.90
N ASN A 282 10.71 11.32 7.95
CA ASN A 282 11.98 11.77 7.42
C ASN A 282 12.63 12.82 8.32
N LEU A 283 13.97 12.72 8.51
CA LEU A 283 14.73 13.68 9.30
C LEU A 283 15.34 14.73 8.37
N TRP A 284 15.10 15.99 8.73
CA TRP A 284 15.61 17.17 8.02
C TRP A 284 16.60 17.90 8.90
N ALA A 285 17.65 18.44 8.29
CA ALA A 285 18.63 19.31 8.96
C ALA A 285 18.61 20.70 8.35
N ARG A 286 18.76 21.72 9.21
CA ARG A 286 19.00 23.09 8.78
C ARG A 286 20.51 23.36 8.73
N CYS A 287 20.97 23.90 7.62
CA CYS A 287 22.29 24.50 7.45
C CYS A 287 22.15 25.98 7.10
N PRO A 288 23.22 26.78 7.08
CA PRO A 288 23.13 28.21 6.75
C PRO A 288 22.43 28.52 5.41
N SER A 289 22.54 27.62 4.45
CA SER A 289 21.89 27.77 3.14
C SER A 289 20.42 27.37 3.10
N GLY A 290 19.89 26.65 4.11
CA GLY A 290 18.51 26.20 4.17
C GLY A 290 18.36 24.77 4.73
N TRP A 291 17.25 24.14 4.42
CA TRP A 291 16.91 22.80 4.91
C TRP A 291 17.18 21.72 3.86
N LEU A 292 17.71 20.57 4.30
CA LEU A 292 17.89 19.38 3.46
C LEU A 292 17.48 18.12 4.20
N CYS A 293 16.99 17.12 3.47
CA CYS A 293 16.70 15.81 4.03
C CYS A 293 18.02 15.06 4.28
N VAL A 294 18.27 14.68 5.52
CA VAL A 294 19.50 14.00 5.94
C VAL A 294 19.29 12.53 6.23
N TRP A 295 18.05 12.09 6.39
CA TRP A 295 17.68 10.70 6.52
C TRP A 295 16.25 10.46 6.05
N GLU A 296 16.06 9.40 5.27
CA GLU A 296 14.76 8.92 4.81
C GLU A 296 14.40 7.62 5.51
N ARG A 297 13.21 7.59 6.12
CA ARG A 297 12.70 6.44 6.86
C ARG A 297 12.48 5.23 5.94
N ASP A 298 11.81 5.44 4.80
CA ASP A 298 11.31 4.36 3.94
C ASP A 298 12.45 3.51 3.33
N GLY A 299 13.64 4.09 3.15
CA GLY A 299 14.82 3.35 2.71
C GLY A 299 15.86 3.15 3.80
N ASN A 300 15.57 3.57 5.06
CA ASN A 300 16.55 3.64 6.15
C ASN A 300 17.88 4.26 5.70
N LYS A 301 17.80 5.32 4.92
CA LYS A 301 18.96 5.86 4.20
C LYS A 301 19.42 7.17 4.80
N LYS A 302 20.62 7.18 5.35
CA LYS A 302 21.33 8.36 5.86
C LYS A 302 22.10 9.02 4.72
N TYR A 303 22.03 10.35 4.59
CA TYR A 303 22.63 11.13 3.51
C TYR A 303 23.74 12.08 3.96
N ILE A 304 24.15 11.96 5.21
CA ILE A 304 25.31 12.66 5.78
C ILE A 304 26.16 11.70 6.61
N LYS A 305 27.47 11.91 6.65
CA LYS A 305 28.43 11.17 7.46
C LYS A 305 29.32 12.10 8.26
#